data_735ae9bf854cde7b926ed19844442d8e
#
_entry.id   735ae9bf854cde7b926ed19844442d8e
#
_cell.length_a   1.000
_cell.length_b   1.000
_cell.length_c   1.000
_cell.angle_alpha   90.00
_cell.angle_beta   90.00
_cell.angle_gamma   90.00
#
_symmetry.space_group_name_H-M   'P 1'
#
loop_
_entity.id
_entity.type
_entity.pdbx_description
1 polymer ?
#
loop_
_entity_poly.entity_id
_entity_poly.type
_entity_poly.pdbx_seq_one_letter_code
_entity_poly.pdbx_strand_id
1 'polypeptide(L)'
;MKTRFPIIAGLVVFVFHLIANPHYGFFRDELYFIICGFHPQWGYVDQPPVTPVLAAGTQLFGHSLFLLRALAAVFAGASVYVICVLVLEFGGGAFAMTLAAICGALCPVLTAFAEKVGPDMVGLWLWPLAVLYIVRIVKGGDLRQWLYAGIAIGVSAESKYSVLFFAAAFLIALLLRPQRRILFSKWFLAGAGLAVLIALPNFIWQAVNGFPMWELLRNGQLGKNVILSPAEYVLAQFIITNPLLALVWLCGLIWALLRSQWRFLGYGFVLLMLFMIAFKAKHYYPADVYPIMFALGAVAIESWTARAWFVRPVVATVAVLAGLMLLPYVEPILPEATFIAFNQAIGPKLGMGVIATEHTKQTWMTQDFADMHGWPELAATVQRVYDALPLAERAQAVAVAQNYGEASAIAFFSHVPVISGHNQYYLWGTRGFSGNVILDVGGDCGASQHLFRQSQQVAVYSARYIMPYENGRPIMLCRGIKVPLAKIWPGVKSYE
;
A
#
# COMPACT_ATOMS: atom_id res chain seq x y z
N MET A 1 -11.36 33.17 -2.73
CA MET A 1 -11.08 32.08 -3.68
C MET A 1 -9.90 31.18 -3.27
N LYS A 2 -8.73 31.75 -2.92
CA LYS A 2 -7.52 30.96 -2.57
C LYS A 2 -7.69 29.98 -1.39
N THR A 3 -8.49 30.32 -0.39
CA THR A 3 -8.70 29.48 0.81
C THR A 3 -9.73 28.35 0.61
N ARG A 4 -10.66 28.48 -0.34
CA ARG A 4 -11.69 27.47 -0.61
C ARG A 4 -11.24 26.41 -1.62
N PHE A 5 -10.31 26.74 -2.50
CA PHE A 5 -9.86 25.83 -3.57
C PHE A 5 -9.27 24.52 -3.02
N PRO A 6 -8.37 24.50 -2.03
CA PRO A 6 -7.85 23.25 -1.48
C PRO A 6 -8.95 22.31 -0.96
N ILE A 7 -9.96 22.88 -0.28
CA ILE A 7 -11.09 22.10 0.25
C ILE A 7 -11.90 21.49 -0.91
N ILE A 8 -12.23 22.31 -1.92
CA ILE A 8 -13.01 21.84 -3.09
C ILE A 8 -12.23 20.75 -3.84
N ALA A 9 -10.93 20.95 -4.10
CA ALA A 9 -10.10 19.96 -4.79
C ALA A 9 -10.03 18.63 -4.01
N GLY A 10 -9.82 18.69 -2.68
CA GLY A 10 -9.83 17.51 -1.83
C GLY A 10 -11.19 16.80 -1.84
N LEU A 11 -12.31 17.54 -1.75
CA LEU A 11 -13.65 16.97 -1.81
C LEU A 11 -13.97 16.34 -3.17
N VAL A 12 -13.54 16.93 -4.28
CA VAL A 12 -13.73 16.34 -5.62
C VAL A 12 -13.01 15.01 -5.72
N VAL A 13 -11.77 14.92 -5.26
CA VAL A 13 -11.00 13.67 -5.28
C VAL A 13 -11.60 12.65 -4.32
N PHE A 14 -11.99 13.04 -3.12
CA PHE A 14 -12.72 12.18 -2.19
C PHE A 14 -13.97 11.57 -2.83
N VAL A 15 -14.84 12.39 -3.45
CA VAL A 15 -16.07 11.92 -4.09
C VAL A 15 -15.76 11.01 -5.29
N PHE A 16 -14.73 11.33 -6.07
CA PHE A 16 -14.31 10.47 -7.17
C PHE A 16 -13.94 9.07 -6.66
N HIS A 17 -13.05 8.94 -5.69
CA HIS A 17 -12.65 7.65 -5.13
C HIS A 17 -13.79 6.96 -4.37
N LEU A 18 -14.68 7.72 -3.71
CA LEU A 18 -15.86 7.15 -3.04
C LEU A 18 -16.77 6.42 -4.02
N ILE A 19 -16.85 6.89 -5.28
CA ILE A 19 -17.66 6.29 -6.34
C ILE A 19 -16.88 5.20 -7.09
N ALA A 20 -15.60 5.43 -7.37
CA ALA A 20 -14.80 4.54 -8.21
C ALA A 20 -14.28 3.29 -7.46
N ASN A 21 -13.83 3.46 -6.22
CA ASN A 21 -13.15 2.39 -5.47
C ASN A 21 -14.02 1.15 -5.18
N PRO A 22 -15.34 1.23 -4.85
CA PRO A 22 -16.12 0.05 -4.43
C PRO A 22 -16.51 -0.89 -5.58
N HIS A 23 -15.67 -1.02 -6.60
CA HIS A 23 -15.88 -1.95 -7.70
C HIS A 23 -14.95 -3.16 -7.59
N TYR A 24 -15.24 -4.19 -8.37
CA TYR A 24 -14.64 -5.52 -8.34
C TYR A 24 -14.92 -6.23 -7.00
N GLY A 25 -13.93 -6.50 -6.17
CA GLY A 25 -14.11 -7.17 -4.89
C GLY A 25 -13.10 -6.70 -3.86
N PHE A 26 -13.06 -7.37 -2.71
CA PHE A 26 -12.01 -7.14 -1.72
C PHE A 26 -10.65 -7.56 -2.29
N PHE A 27 -9.67 -6.71 -2.16
CA PHE A 27 -8.30 -7.07 -2.51
C PHE A 27 -7.74 -8.05 -1.47
N ARG A 28 -6.90 -8.97 -1.91
CA ARG A 28 -6.29 -10.01 -1.06
C ARG A 28 -5.76 -9.47 0.27
N ASP A 29 -4.98 -8.39 0.22
CA ASP A 29 -4.37 -7.81 1.40
C ASP A 29 -5.39 -7.06 2.28
N GLU A 30 -6.47 -6.51 1.72
CA GLU A 30 -7.55 -5.89 2.49
C GLU A 30 -8.23 -6.91 3.42
N LEU A 31 -8.50 -8.13 2.92
CA LEU A 31 -9.03 -9.21 3.75
C LEU A 31 -8.09 -9.56 4.89
N TYR A 32 -6.80 -9.64 4.60
CA TYR A 32 -5.78 -9.93 5.59
C TYR A 32 -5.66 -8.81 6.65
N PHE A 33 -5.70 -7.54 6.24
CA PHE A 33 -5.67 -6.43 7.19
C PHE A 33 -6.90 -6.42 8.10
N ILE A 34 -8.09 -6.72 7.56
CA ILE A 34 -9.31 -6.84 8.35
C ILE A 34 -9.15 -7.96 9.40
N ILE A 35 -8.70 -9.15 9.01
CA ILE A 35 -8.51 -10.27 9.93
C ILE A 35 -7.43 -9.97 10.97
N CYS A 36 -6.31 -9.35 10.58
CA CYS A 36 -5.31 -8.87 11.51
C CYS A 36 -5.91 -7.90 12.55
N GLY A 37 -6.73 -6.94 12.10
CA GLY A 37 -7.35 -5.95 12.98
C GLY A 37 -8.45 -6.54 13.88
N PHE A 38 -9.10 -7.64 13.51
CA PHE A 38 -9.97 -8.41 14.41
C PHE A 38 -9.20 -9.18 15.49
N HIS A 39 -7.89 -9.35 15.32
CA HIS A 39 -6.96 -9.86 16.30
C HIS A 39 -5.92 -8.81 16.67
N PRO A 40 -6.31 -7.69 17.35
CA PRO A 40 -5.47 -6.52 17.51
C PRO A 40 -4.19 -6.83 18.30
N GLN A 41 -3.07 -6.41 17.72
CA GLN A 41 -1.72 -6.49 18.29
C GLN A 41 -0.97 -5.19 18.02
N TRP A 42 0.13 -4.95 18.73
CA TRP A 42 0.99 -3.79 18.50
C TRP A 42 1.88 -3.91 17.24
N GLY A 43 1.77 -5.02 16.53
CA GLY A 43 2.46 -5.27 15.27
C GLY A 43 2.10 -6.61 14.68
N TYR A 44 2.48 -6.82 13.45
CA TYR A 44 2.29 -8.06 12.71
C TYR A 44 3.59 -8.40 11.96
N VAL A 45 3.68 -9.60 11.39
CA VAL A 45 4.88 -10.07 10.69
C VAL A 45 5.32 -9.10 9.59
N ASP A 46 4.37 -8.60 8.82
CA ASP A 46 4.59 -7.85 7.58
C ASP A 46 4.16 -6.39 7.65
N GLN A 47 3.60 -5.93 8.78
CA GLN A 47 3.08 -4.57 8.89
C GLN A 47 2.91 -4.08 10.33
N PRO A 48 2.96 -2.76 10.55
CA PRO A 48 2.52 -2.13 11.79
C PRO A 48 0.99 -2.09 11.94
N PRO A 49 0.45 -1.72 13.12
CA PRO A 49 -0.95 -1.93 13.48
C PRO A 49 -1.97 -0.95 12.89
N VAL A 50 -1.57 0.23 12.41
CA VAL A 50 -2.54 1.28 12.03
C VAL A 50 -3.44 0.83 10.88
N THR A 51 -2.87 0.26 9.83
CA THR A 51 -3.68 -0.20 8.69
C THR A 51 -4.68 -1.31 9.07
N PRO A 52 -4.29 -2.39 9.78
CA PRO A 52 -5.22 -3.39 10.28
C PRO A 52 -6.34 -2.83 11.17
N VAL A 53 -6.01 -1.96 12.12
CA VAL A 53 -7.00 -1.37 13.02
C VAL A 53 -8.01 -0.51 12.26
N LEU A 54 -7.54 0.29 11.31
CA LEU A 54 -8.42 1.10 10.46
C LEU A 54 -9.30 0.22 9.57
N ALA A 55 -8.74 -0.83 8.94
CA ALA A 55 -9.49 -1.76 8.09
C ALA A 55 -10.59 -2.48 8.90
N ALA A 56 -10.26 -3.08 10.04
CA ALA A 56 -11.24 -3.74 10.91
C ALA A 56 -12.30 -2.77 11.44
N GLY A 57 -11.91 -1.54 11.78
CA GLY A 57 -12.84 -0.50 12.24
C GLY A 57 -13.96 -0.21 11.24
N THR A 58 -13.70 -0.30 9.94
CA THR A 58 -14.71 -0.11 8.89
C THR A 58 -15.71 -1.26 8.81
N GLN A 59 -15.39 -2.44 9.38
CA GLN A 59 -16.22 -3.64 9.33
C GLN A 59 -17.04 -3.87 10.61
N LEU A 60 -17.00 -2.96 11.58
CA LEU A 60 -17.75 -3.09 12.85
C LEU A 60 -19.27 -3.11 12.66
N PHE A 61 -19.77 -2.56 11.57
CA PHE A 61 -21.20 -2.52 11.26
C PHE A 61 -21.62 -3.52 10.17
N GLY A 62 -20.80 -4.51 9.89
CA GLY A 62 -21.00 -5.53 8.87
C GLY A 62 -19.95 -5.48 7.77
N HIS A 63 -19.91 -6.55 6.95
CA HIS A 63 -18.93 -6.70 5.88
C HIS A 63 -19.26 -5.72 4.73
N SER A 64 -18.50 -4.64 4.61
CA SER A 64 -18.74 -3.57 3.64
C SER A 64 -17.48 -3.15 2.90
N LEU A 65 -17.37 -3.52 1.64
CA LEU A 65 -16.33 -3.03 0.75
C LEU A 65 -16.40 -1.51 0.59
N PHE A 66 -17.63 -0.96 0.52
CA PHE A 66 -17.84 0.48 0.39
C PHE A 66 -17.25 1.25 1.57
N LEU A 67 -17.53 0.84 2.82
CA LEU A 67 -16.98 1.50 4.01
C LEU A 67 -15.46 1.34 4.11
N LEU A 68 -14.94 0.18 3.74
CA LEU A 68 -13.51 -0.05 3.70
C LEU A 68 -12.82 0.95 2.76
N ARG A 69 -13.27 1.04 1.53
CA ARG A 69 -12.65 1.89 0.50
C ARG A 69 -13.00 3.37 0.62
N ALA A 70 -14.10 3.71 1.29
CA ALA A 70 -14.38 5.10 1.69
C ALA A 70 -13.26 5.66 2.59
N LEU A 71 -12.62 4.82 3.40
CA LEU A 71 -11.45 5.21 4.19
C LEU A 71 -10.29 5.64 3.29
N ALA A 72 -9.94 4.85 2.25
CA ALA A 72 -8.89 5.21 1.30
C ALA A 72 -9.23 6.52 0.55
N ALA A 73 -10.50 6.70 0.17
CA ALA A 73 -10.99 7.93 -0.45
C ALA A 73 -10.78 9.17 0.44
N VAL A 74 -10.96 9.05 1.78
CA VAL A 74 -10.66 10.14 2.73
C VAL A 74 -9.18 10.53 2.68
N PHE A 75 -8.27 9.56 2.69
CA PHE A 75 -6.83 9.84 2.61
C PHE A 75 -6.44 10.46 1.27
N ALA A 76 -7.04 10.03 0.16
CA ALA A 76 -6.86 10.62 -1.17
C ALA A 76 -7.25 12.10 -1.19
N GLY A 77 -8.46 12.42 -0.73
CA GLY A 77 -8.94 13.80 -0.63
C GLY A 77 -8.08 14.67 0.28
N ALA A 78 -7.69 14.13 1.45
CA ALA A 78 -6.82 14.81 2.40
C ALA A 78 -5.41 15.07 1.82
N SER A 79 -4.87 14.14 1.02
CA SER A 79 -3.60 14.32 0.32
C SER A 79 -3.66 15.50 -0.65
N VAL A 80 -4.66 15.54 -1.54
CA VAL A 80 -4.82 16.62 -2.51
C VAL A 80 -5.08 17.97 -1.83
N TYR A 81 -5.82 17.97 -0.73
CA TYR A 81 -5.96 19.18 0.10
C TYR A 81 -4.59 19.71 0.56
N VAL A 82 -3.74 18.84 1.13
CA VAL A 82 -2.40 19.23 1.63
C VAL A 82 -1.48 19.65 0.50
N ILE A 83 -1.53 18.97 -0.66
CA ILE A 83 -0.79 19.40 -1.87
C ILE A 83 -1.12 20.85 -2.23
N CYS A 84 -2.40 21.21 -2.30
CA CYS A 84 -2.82 22.59 -2.60
C CYS A 84 -2.37 23.59 -1.54
N VAL A 85 -2.39 23.20 -0.26
CA VAL A 85 -1.89 24.06 0.83
C VAL A 85 -0.37 24.26 0.71
N LEU A 86 0.39 23.22 0.37
CA LEU A 86 1.83 23.32 0.10
C LEU A 86 2.13 24.28 -1.06
N VAL A 87 1.33 24.24 -2.13
CA VAL A 87 1.45 25.21 -3.23
C VAL A 87 1.34 26.65 -2.72
N LEU A 88 0.38 26.93 -1.84
CA LEU A 88 0.22 28.24 -1.23
C LEU A 88 1.43 28.62 -0.35
N GLU A 89 1.95 27.68 0.43
CA GLU A 89 3.14 27.91 1.26
C GLU A 89 4.39 28.21 0.41
N PHE A 90 4.50 27.62 -0.77
CA PHE A 90 5.58 27.88 -1.74
C PHE A 90 5.37 29.15 -2.56
N GLY A 91 4.24 29.86 -2.38
CA GLY A 91 3.92 31.11 -3.05
C GLY A 91 3.23 30.95 -4.40
N GLY A 92 2.69 29.77 -4.71
CA GLY A 92 1.94 29.52 -5.94
C GLY A 92 0.55 30.15 -5.96
N GLY A 93 0.02 30.32 -7.16
CA GLY A 93 -1.31 30.86 -7.43
C GLY A 93 -2.33 29.79 -7.82
N ALA A 94 -3.40 30.23 -8.47
CA ALA A 94 -4.51 29.35 -8.86
C ALA A 94 -4.09 28.28 -9.87
N PHE A 95 -3.26 28.63 -10.86
CA PHE A 95 -2.78 27.67 -11.85
C PHE A 95 -1.93 26.57 -11.19
N ALA A 96 -0.98 26.97 -10.33
CA ALA A 96 -0.14 26.01 -9.63
C ALA A 96 -0.98 25.06 -8.74
N MET A 97 -2.00 25.57 -8.02
CA MET A 97 -2.92 24.71 -7.26
C MET A 97 -3.67 23.74 -8.15
N THR A 98 -4.19 24.20 -9.29
CA THR A 98 -4.91 23.35 -10.24
C THR A 98 -4.00 22.25 -10.81
N LEU A 99 -2.80 22.61 -11.27
CA LEU A 99 -1.85 21.64 -11.84
C LEU A 99 -1.41 20.60 -10.80
N ALA A 100 -1.08 21.05 -9.58
CA ALA A 100 -0.69 20.16 -8.50
C ALA A 100 -1.83 19.23 -8.08
N ALA A 101 -3.07 19.71 -8.02
CA ALA A 101 -4.25 18.89 -7.74
C ALA A 101 -4.48 17.84 -8.85
N ILE A 102 -4.35 18.21 -10.12
CA ILE A 102 -4.44 17.27 -11.26
C ILE A 102 -3.36 16.18 -11.12
N CYS A 103 -2.10 16.57 -10.87
CA CYS A 103 -1.02 15.60 -10.70
C CYS A 103 -1.25 14.68 -9.48
N GLY A 104 -1.70 15.23 -8.34
CA GLY A 104 -2.00 14.45 -7.15
C GLY A 104 -3.16 13.47 -7.32
N ALA A 105 -4.18 13.86 -8.09
CA ALA A 105 -5.37 13.06 -8.34
C ALA A 105 -5.19 11.99 -9.43
N LEU A 106 -4.32 12.24 -10.43
CA LEU A 106 -4.23 11.40 -11.62
C LEU A 106 -2.84 10.74 -11.78
N CYS A 107 -1.93 10.90 -10.84
CA CYS A 107 -0.65 10.19 -10.84
C CYS A 107 -0.89 8.70 -10.54
N PRO A 108 -0.54 7.77 -11.45
CA PRO A 108 -0.94 6.36 -11.33
C PRO A 108 -0.58 5.72 -10.00
N VAL A 109 0.64 5.89 -9.49
CA VAL A 109 1.04 5.29 -8.21
C VAL A 109 0.29 5.88 -7.03
N LEU A 110 -0.03 7.18 -7.04
CA LEU A 110 -0.80 7.82 -5.96
C LEU A 110 -2.27 7.38 -6.00
N THR A 111 -2.82 7.25 -7.21
CA THR A 111 -4.18 6.74 -7.43
C THR A 111 -4.29 5.28 -6.98
N ALA A 112 -3.32 4.42 -7.32
CA ALA A 112 -3.27 3.03 -6.87
C ALA A 112 -3.20 2.89 -5.33
N PHE A 113 -2.56 3.84 -4.64
CA PHE A 113 -2.55 3.88 -3.17
C PHE A 113 -3.86 4.40 -2.57
N ALA A 114 -4.61 5.18 -3.33
CA ALA A 114 -5.90 5.75 -2.95
C ALA A 114 -7.09 4.84 -3.29
N GLU A 115 -6.90 3.86 -4.16
CA GLU A 115 -7.94 2.97 -4.67
C GLU A 115 -8.39 1.93 -3.64
N LYS A 116 -7.45 1.41 -2.83
CA LYS A 116 -7.69 0.34 -1.84
C LYS A 116 -7.05 0.64 -0.49
N VAL A 117 -7.50 -0.06 0.54
CA VAL A 117 -6.88 0.05 1.87
C VAL A 117 -5.56 -0.70 1.90
N GLY A 118 -4.50 0.04 2.17
CA GLY A 118 -3.15 -0.48 2.32
C GLY A 118 -2.28 0.46 3.16
N PRO A 119 -1.08 0.01 3.55
CA PRO A 119 -0.17 0.83 4.37
C PRO A 119 0.23 2.15 3.69
N ASP A 120 0.24 2.18 2.35
CA ASP A 120 0.64 3.35 1.55
C ASP A 120 -0.38 4.48 1.61
N MET A 121 -1.69 4.20 1.74
CA MET A 121 -2.73 5.25 1.77
C MET A 121 -2.49 6.28 2.88
N VAL A 122 -1.94 5.85 4.02
CA VAL A 122 -1.67 6.73 5.18
C VAL A 122 -0.52 7.67 4.88
N GLY A 123 0.51 7.18 4.20
CA GLY A 123 1.68 7.95 3.77
C GLY A 123 1.33 9.05 2.79
N LEU A 124 0.39 8.81 1.85
CA LEU A 124 -0.09 9.80 0.89
C LEU A 124 -0.45 11.15 1.52
N TRP A 125 -1.03 11.12 2.70
CA TRP A 125 -1.43 12.30 3.44
C TRP A 125 -0.38 12.75 4.45
N LEU A 126 0.18 11.83 5.23
CA LEU A 126 1.01 12.18 6.38
C LEU A 126 2.41 12.68 6.02
N TRP A 127 3.03 12.19 4.92
CA TRP A 127 4.33 12.72 4.50
C TRP A 127 4.23 14.18 4.02
N PRO A 128 3.31 14.54 3.10
CA PRO A 128 3.11 15.94 2.73
C PRO A 128 2.69 16.82 3.92
N LEU A 129 1.89 16.28 4.86
CA LEU A 129 1.48 16.99 6.06
C LEU A 129 2.66 17.31 6.98
N ALA A 130 3.56 16.35 7.21
CA ALA A 130 4.78 16.56 7.98
C ALA A 130 5.65 17.65 7.34
N VAL A 131 5.82 17.59 6.00
CA VAL A 131 6.57 18.62 5.26
C VAL A 131 5.88 19.98 5.33
N LEU A 132 4.56 20.05 5.30
CA LEU A 132 3.82 21.31 5.45
C LEU A 132 4.18 22.01 6.77
N TYR A 133 4.23 21.28 7.88
CA TYR A 133 4.63 21.85 9.17
C TYR A 133 6.12 22.27 9.16
N ILE A 134 7.01 21.46 8.59
CA ILE A 134 8.43 21.81 8.48
C ILE A 134 8.64 23.07 7.61
N VAL A 135 7.92 23.19 6.48
CA VAL A 135 7.94 24.36 5.60
C VAL A 135 7.51 25.63 6.34
N ARG A 136 6.47 25.55 7.14
CA ARG A 136 6.01 26.68 7.98
C ARG A 136 7.05 27.09 9.00
N ILE A 137 7.70 26.13 9.66
CA ILE A 137 8.81 26.41 10.58
C ILE A 137 9.97 27.09 9.85
N VAL A 138 10.37 26.58 8.68
CA VAL A 138 11.45 27.17 7.85
C VAL A 138 11.13 28.61 7.42
N LYS A 139 9.85 28.95 7.25
CA LYS A 139 9.38 30.32 6.98
C LYS A 139 9.37 31.22 8.21
N GLY A 140 9.80 30.76 9.36
CA GLY A 140 9.80 31.53 10.62
C GLY A 140 8.52 31.37 11.45
N GLY A 141 7.70 30.37 11.17
CA GLY A 141 6.50 30.06 11.96
C GLY A 141 6.81 29.44 13.31
N ASP A 142 5.74 29.14 14.08
CA ASP A 142 5.86 28.60 15.42
C ASP A 142 6.56 27.23 15.43
N LEU A 143 7.64 27.13 16.20
CA LEU A 143 8.42 25.90 16.36
C LEU A 143 7.60 24.76 16.99
N ARG A 144 6.48 25.02 17.68
CA ARG A 144 5.56 23.99 18.18
C ARG A 144 5.02 23.09 17.07
N GLN A 145 5.06 23.52 15.82
CA GLN A 145 4.66 22.71 14.68
C GLN A 145 5.52 21.43 14.51
N TRP A 146 6.70 21.36 15.17
CA TRP A 146 7.46 20.11 15.27
C TRP A 146 6.69 18.99 15.97
N LEU A 147 5.77 19.30 16.90
CA LEU A 147 4.92 18.30 17.55
C LEU A 147 3.98 17.65 16.53
N TYR A 148 3.36 18.45 15.66
CA TYR A 148 2.47 17.95 14.61
C TYR A 148 3.23 17.16 13.52
N ALA A 149 4.42 17.62 13.14
CA ALA A 149 5.29 16.87 12.25
C ALA A 149 5.70 15.53 12.88
N GLY A 150 6.02 15.51 14.18
CA GLY A 150 6.35 14.30 14.93
C GLY A 150 5.18 13.31 15.00
N ILE A 151 3.95 13.79 15.25
CA ILE A 151 2.74 12.95 15.23
C ILE A 151 2.56 12.34 13.83
N ALA A 152 2.66 13.15 12.76
CA ALA A 152 2.49 12.68 11.40
C ALA A 152 3.51 11.58 11.03
N ILE A 153 4.78 11.77 11.40
CA ILE A 153 5.84 10.78 11.17
C ILE A 153 5.61 9.53 12.02
N GLY A 154 5.27 9.67 13.30
CA GLY A 154 5.04 8.55 14.22
C GLY A 154 3.85 7.69 13.77
N VAL A 155 2.71 8.30 13.44
CA VAL A 155 1.54 7.57 12.92
C VAL A 155 1.82 6.93 11.56
N SER A 156 2.59 7.60 10.70
CA SER A 156 3.01 7.00 9.42
C SER A 156 3.93 5.79 9.64
N ALA A 157 4.81 5.81 10.66
CA ALA A 157 5.67 4.67 11.02
C ALA A 157 4.85 3.47 11.52
N GLU A 158 3.71 3.74 12.19
CA GLU A 158 2.74 2.72 12.61
C GLU A 158 1.87 2.20 11.45
N SER A 159 2.03 2.73 10.24
CA SER A 159 1.44 2.19 9.00
C SER A 159 2.50 1.52 8.12
N LYS A 160 3.63 2.20 7.86
CA LYS A 160 4.70 1.70 6.99
C LYS A 160 6.07 2.25 7.37
N TYR A 161 7.07 1.37 7.48
CA TYR A 161 8.43 1.76 7.87
C TYR A 161 9.19 2.61 6.84
N SER A 162 8.71 2.72 5.58
CA SER A 162 9.34 3.57 4.56
C SER A 162 9.45 5.04 4.99
N VAL A 163 8.58 5.52 5.88
CA VAL A 163 8.66 6.86 6.46
C VAL A 163 9.95 7.11 7.23
N LEU A 164 10.59 6.08 7.79
CA LEU A 164 11.86 6.23 8.50
C LEU A 164 12.99 6.66 7.56
N PHE A 165 13.03 6.10 6.34
CA PHE A 165 13.96 6.54 5.30
C PHE A 165 13.67 7.96 4.84
N PHE A 166 12.38 8.32 4.69
CA PHE A 166 11.96 9.69 4.40
C PHE A 166 12.40 10.65 5.51
N ALA A 167 12.10 10.36 6.77
CA ALA A 167 12.47 11.20 7.90
C ALA A 167 14.00 11.37 8.01
N ALA A 168 14.77 10.29 7.86
CA ALA A 168 16.22 10.33 7.86
C ALA A 168 16.77 11.18 6.71
N ALA A 169 16.28 10.99 5.48
CA ALA A 169 16.72 11.75 4.31
C ALA A 169 16.46 13.26 4.47
N PHE A 170 15.27 13.63 4.94
CA PHE A 170 14.92 15.04 5.12
C PHE A 170 15.62 15.66 6.33
N LEU A 171 15.85 14.91 7.40
CA LEU A 171 16.65 15.37 8.54
C LEU A 171 18.10 15.65 8.12
N ILE A 172 18.75 14.73 7.40
CA ILE A 172 20.10 14.93 6.87
C ILE A 172 20.13 16.15 5.93
N ALA A 173 19.13 16.27 5.04
CA ALA A 173 19.02 17.41 4.15
C ALA A 173 18.92 18.74 4.89
N LEU A 174 18.18 18.81 5.99
CA LEU A 174 18.09 20.01 6.85
C LEU A 174 19.43 20.28 7.58
N LEU A 175 20.11 19.24 8.07
CA LEU A 175 21.41 19.38 8.74
C LEU A 175 22.49 19.98 7.82
N LEU A 176 22.42 19.69 6.54
CA LEU A 176 23.34 20.20 5.51
C LEU A 176 23.06 21.67 5.13
N ARG A 177 22.05 22.33 5.75
CA ARG A 177 21.61 23.68 5.36
C ARG A 177 21.69 24.65 6.54
N PRO A 178 21.74 25.98 6.26
CA PRO A 178 21.69 26.99 7.32
C PRO A 178 20.44 26.88 8.21
N GLN A 179 19.33 26.31 7.70
CA GLN A 179 18.11 26.06 8.43
C GLN A 179 18.29 25.04 9.57
N ARG A 180 19.40 24.28 9.64
CA ARG A 180 19.69 23.32 10.73
C ARG A 180 19.45 23.85 12.15
N ARG A 181 19.49 25.17 12.34
CA ARG A 181 19.25 25.80 13.66
C ARG A 181 17.88 25.46 14.24
N ILE A 182 16.87 25.20 13.39
CA ILE A 182 15.52 24.80 13.86
C ILE A 182 15.53 23.42 14.52
N LEU A 183 16.51 22.55 14.21
CA LEU A 183 16.68 21.22 14.79
C LEU A 183 17.26 21.25 16.21
N PHE A 184 17.86 22.36 16.65
CA PHE A 184 18.38 22.53 18.00
C PHE A 184 17.35 23.12 18.98
N SER A 185 16.07 23.15 18.59
CA SER A 185 14.98 23.62 19.45
C SER A 185 14.47 22.51 20.35
N LYS A 186 14.01 22.86 21.56
CA LYS A 186 13.31 21.92 22.44
C LYS A 186 12.07 21.30 21.77
N TRP A 187 11.45 22.02 20.87
CA TRP A 187 10.25 21.56 20.16
C TRP A 187 10.56 20.49 19.12
N PHE A 188 11.73 20.55 18.49
CA PHE A 188 12.21 19.45 17.63
C PHE A 188 12.43 18.18 18.44
N LEU A 189 13.12 18.29 19.60
CA LEU A 189 13.36 17.15 20.49
C LEU A 189 12.03 16.56 21.00
N ALA A 190 11.08 17.41 21.37
CA ALA A 190 9.76 16.98 21.80
C ALA A 190 8.97 16.29 20.65
N GLY A 191 9.00 16.83 19.42
CA GLY A 191 8.37 16.23 18.26
C GLY A 191 9.01 14.89 17.86
N ALA A 192 10.34 14.81 17.86
CA ALA A 192 11.06 13.56 17.62
C ALA A 192 10.76 12.52 18.71
N GLY A 193 10.78 12.94 19.99
CA GLY A 193 10.38 12.08 21.10
C GLY A 193 8.96 11.56 20.98
N LEU A 194 8.03 12.39 20.53
CA LEU A 194 6.63 12.01 20.31
C LEU A 194 6.52 11.00 19.14
N ALA A 195 7.25 11.21 18.05
CA ALA A 195 7.29 10.25 16.95
C ALA A 195 7.81 8.88 17.40
N VAL A 196 8.89 8.87 18.18
CA VAL A 196 9.45 7.64 18.76
C VAL A 196 8.44 7.00 19.73
N LEU A 197 7.80 7.77 20.61
CA LEU A 197 6.83 7.26 21.58
C LEU A 197 5.64 6.60 20.89
N ILE A 198 5.15 7.17 19.78
CA ILE A 198 4.06 6.59 18.97
C ILE A 198 4.51 5.27 18.33
N ALA A 199 5.71 5.24 17.75
CA ALA A 199 6.23 4.06 17.06
C ALA A 199 6.77 2.96 18.00
N LEU A 200 7.03 3.29 19.28
CA LEU A 200 7.68 2.41 20.23
C LEU A 200 6.93 1.08 20.49
N PRO A 201 5.60 1.05 20.65
CA PRO A 201 4.88 -0.21 20.89
C PRO A 201 5.11 -1.24 19.79
N ASN A 202 5.12 -0.81 18.53
CA ASN A 202 5.39 -1.70 17.42
C ASN A 202 6.85 -2.20 17.41
N PHE A 203 7.82 -1.33 17.65
CA PHE A 203 9.22 -1.76 17.76
C PHE A 203 9.46 -2.77 18.89
N ILE A 204 8.80 -2.57 20.04
CA ILE A 204 8.84 -3.54 21.14
C ILE A 204 8.23 -4.87 20.70
N TRP A 205 7.07 -4.84 20.03
CA TRP A 205 6.42 -6.04 19.52
C TRP A 205 7.34 -6.80 18.54
N GLN A 206 7.98 -6.10 17.60
CA GLN A 206 8.93 -6.69 16.66
C GLN A 206 10.11 -7.36 17.41
N ALA A 207 10.67 -6.67 18.42
CA ALA A 207 11.78 -7.22 19.21
C ALA A 207 11.38 -8.47 19.99
N VAL A 208 10.22 -8.47 20.64
CA VAL A 208 9.70 -9.64 21.41
C VAL A 208 9.45 -10.85 20.50
N ASN A 209 9.02 -10.62 19.26
CA ASN A 209 8.75 -11.67 18.29
C ASN A 209 9.95 -12.01 17.38
N GLY A 210 11.18 -11.54 17.69
CA GLY A 210 12.39 -11.89 16.96
C GLY A 210 12.56 -11.17 15.62
N PHE A 211 11.97 -9.97 15.46
CA PHE A 211 12.02 -9.16 14.26
C PHE A 211 11.52 -9.87 12.98
N PRO A 212 10.29 -10.40 12.97
CA PRO A 212 9.75 -11.14 11.84
C PRO A 212 9.73 -10.31 10.54
N MET A 213 9.54 -8.99 10.61
CA MET A 213 9.65 -8.09 9.47
C MET A 213 11.02 -8.15 8.78
N TRP A 214 12.09 -8.28 9.55
CA TRP A 214 13.44 -8.40 8.97
C TRP A 214 13.60 -9.69 8.17
N GLU A 215 13.09 -10.81 8.69
CA GLU A 215 13.08 -12.10 8.00
C GLU A 215 12.27 -12.01 6.71
N LEU A 216 11.06 -11.43 6.78
CA LEU A 216 10.19 -11.21 5.63
C LEU A 216 10.87 -10.38 4.54
N LEU A 217 11.50 -9.25 4.90
CA LEU A 217 12.21 -8.40 3.93
C LEU A 217 13.37 -9.15 3.26
N ARG A 218 14.11 -9.95 4.03
CA ARG A 218 15.21 -10.76 3.50
C ARG A 218 14.70 -11.83 2.53
N ASN A 219 13.65 -12.57 2.92
CA ASN A 219 13.06 -13.60 2.07
C ASN A 219 12.48 -13.00 0.78
N GLY A 220 11.79 -11.85 0.90
CA GLY A 220 11.26 -11.13 -0.26
C GLY A 220 12.36 -10.72 -1.24
N GLN A 221 13.52 -10.27 -0.75
CA GLN A 221 14.66 -9.93 -1.62
C GLN A 221 15.30 -11.15 -2.29
N LEU A 222 15.24 -12.34 -1.66
CA LEU A 222 15.85 -13.56 -2.17
C LEU A 222 14.99 -14.28 -3.21
N GLY A 223 13.67 -14.14 -3.17
CA GLY A 223 12.77 -14.93 -4.01
C GLY A 223 11.68 -14.14 -4.74
N LYS A 224 10.90 -13.34 -4.02
CA LYS A 224 9.65 -12.75 -4.51
C LYS A 224 9.85 -11.46 -5.31
N ASN A 225 10.72 -10.56 -4.83
CA ASN A 225 10.84 -9.21 -5.36
C ASN A 225 11.73 -9.14 -6.60
N VAL A 226 11.31 -8.35 -7.58
CA VAL A 226 12.19 -7.95 -8.69
C VAL A 226 13.14 -6.86 -8.20
N ILE A 227 14.44 -7.15 -8.21
CA ILE A 227 15.49 -6.19 -7.83
C ILE A 227 15.92 -5.44 -9.09
N LEU A 228 15.67 -4.14 -9.09
CA LEU A 228 16.04 -3.25 -10.19
C LEU A 228 17.47 -2.73 -10.01
N SER A 229 18.20 -2.60 -11.13
CA SER A 229 19.44 -1.83 -11.14
C SER A 229 19.17 -0.35 -10.83
N PRO A 230 20.17 0.44 -10.42
CA PRO A 230 19.97 1.86 -10.13
C PRO A 230 19.34 2.65 -11.29
N ALA A 231 19.71 2.35 -12.54
CA ALA A 231 19.15 3.00 -13.71
C ALA A 231 17.68 2.62 -13.96
N GLU A 232 17.36 1.33 -13.84
CA GLU A 232 15.98 0.84 -13.91
C GLU A 232 15.12 1.39 -12.79
N TYR A 233 15.67 1.53 -11.57
CA TYR A 233 14.97 2.13 -10.44
C TYR A 233 14.58 3.59 -10.73
N VAL A 234 15.51 4.38 -11.26
CA VAL A 234 15.23 5.76 -11.67
C VAL A 234 14.21 5.81 -12.81
N LEU A 235 14.36 4.95 -13.82
CA LEU A 235 13.39 4.86 -14.92
C LEU A 235 11.98 4.49 -14.41
N ALA A 236 11.91 3.57 -13.46
CA ALA A 236 10.66 3.17 -12.83
C ALA A 236 9.91 4.36 -12.20
N GLN A 237 10.62 5.36 -11.62
CA GLN A 237 9.99 6.54 -11.06
C GLN A 237 9.20 7.35 -12.11
N PHE A 238 9.72 7.44 -13.34
CA PHE A 238 8.99 8.09 -14.44
C PHE A 238 7.77 7.29 -14.87
N ILE A 239 7.89 5.97 -14.91
CA ILE A 239 6.81 5.09 -15.36
C ILE A 239 5.66 5.06 -14.34
N ILE A 240 5.96 4.85 -13.06
CA ILE A 240 4.90 4.78 -12.01
C ILE A 240 4.21 6.11 -11.77
N THR A 241 4.87 7.24 -12.08
CA THR A 241 4.27 8.57 -11.95
C THR A 241 3.65 9.08 -13.24
N ASN A 242 3.65 8.31 -14.31
CA ASN A 242 3.35 8.70 -15.69
C ASN A 242 4.44 9.63 -16.27
N PRO A 243 5.09 9.29 -17.41
CA PRO A 243 6.22 10.06 -17.95
C PRO A 243 5.94 11.55 -18.18
N LEU A 244 4.70 11.93 -18.54
CA LEU A 244 4.33 13.32 -18.74
C LEU A 244 4.08 14.05 -17.41
N LEU A 245 3.47 13.41 -16.43
CA LEU A 245 3.34 13.98 -15.08
C LEU A 245 4.69 14.03 -14.37
N ALA A 246 5.59 13.12 -14.68
CA ALA A 246 6.95 13.12 -14.15
C ALA A 246 7.71 14.42 -14.47
N LEU A 247 7.44 15.06 -15.59
CA LEU A 247 8.03 16.36 -15.91
C LEU A 247 7.67 17.43 -14.88
N VAL A 248 6.48 17.33 -14.26
CA VAL A 248 6.06 18.29 -13.23
C VAL A 248 6.89 18.12 -11.95
N TRP A 249 7.03 16.90 -11.42
CA TRP A 249 7.85 16.70 -10.23
C TRP A 249 9.34 16.93 -10.48
N LEU A 250 9.82 16.68 -11.71
CA LEU A 250 11.19 16.99 -12.09
C LEU A 250 11.44 18.50 -12.10
N CYS A 251 10.49 19.30 -12.64
CA CYS A 251 10.52 20.77 -12.51
C CYS A 251 10.56 21.19 -11.04
N GLY A 252 9.83 20.48 -10.16
CA GLY A 252 9.83 20.71 -8.72
C GLY A 252 11.20 20.45 -8.08
N LEU A 253 11.84 19.35 -8.43
CA LEU A 253 13.18 19.02 -7.97
C LEU A 253 14.19 20.09 -8.40
N ILE A 254 14.20 20.45 -9.68
CA ILE A 254 15.09 21.48 -10.23
C ILE A 254 14.87 22.81 -9.51
N TRP A 255 13.62 23.23 -9.37
CA TRP A 255 13.27 24.48 -8.71
C TRP A 255 13.69 24.50 -7.23
N ALA A 256 13.46 23.39 -6.50
CA ALA A 256 13.90 23.25 -5.11
C ALA A 256 15.42 23.35 -4.99
N LEU A 257 16.19 22.71 -5.87
CA LEU A 257 17.65 22.76 -5.86
C LEU A 257 18.20 24.17 -6.20
N LEU A 258 17.51 24.91 -7.05
CA LEU A 258 17.89 26.28 -7.42
C LEU A 258 17.54 27.32 -6.34
N ARG A 259 16.52 27.08 -5.52
CA ARG A 259 16.07 28.01 -4.48
C ARG A 259 16.69 27.70 -3.13
N SER A 260 17.52 28.60 -2.62
CA SER A 260 18.25 28.40 -1.36
C SER A 260 17.35 28.01 -0.17
N GLN A 261 16.16 28.58 -0.09
CA GLN A 261 15.17 28.32 0.96
C GLN A 261 14.62 26.87 0.92
N TRP A 262 14.37 26.32 -0.30
CA TRP A 262 13.72 25.02 -0.49
C TRP A 262 14.69 23.90 -0.84
N ARG A 263 15.99 24.19 -0.92
CA ARG A 263 17.03 23.24 -1.32
C ARG A 263 17.10 22.00 -0.45
N PHE A 264 16.65 22.09 0.81
CA PHE A 264 16.56 20.91 1.68
C PHE A 264 15.51 19.90 1.20
N LEU A 265 14.43 20.33 0.53
CA LEU A 265 13.43 19.44 -0.06
C LEU A 265 14.02 18.69 -1.26
N GLY A 266 14.78 19.37 -2.12
CA GLY A 266 15.48 18.71 -3.22
C GLY A 266 16.54 17.72 -2.74
N TYR A 267 17.35 18.08 -1.74
CA TYR A 267 18.32 17.17 -1.15
C TYR A 267 17.65 15.98 -0.45
N GLY A 268 16.54 16.22 0.27
CA GLY A 268 15.75 15.16 0.90
C GLY A 268 15.22 14.15 -0.11
N PHE A 269 14.69 14.62 -1.23
CA PHE A 269 14.25 13.76 -2.33
C PHE A 269 15.41 12.92 -2.90
N VAL A 270 16.55 13.52 -3.22
CA VAL A 270 17.71 12.80 -3.77
C VAL A 270 18.23 11.77 -2.77
N LEU A 271 18.39 12.15 -1.50
CA LEU A 271 18.84 11.23 -0.44
C LEU A 271 17.84 10.06 -0.25
N LEU A 272 16.54 10.33 -0.28
CA LEU A 272 15.52 9.28 -0.20
C LEU A 272 15.68 8.28 -1.36
N MET A 273 15.84 8.76 -2.61
CA MET A 273 16.07 7.88 -3.76
C MET A 273 17.36 7.06 -3.60
N LEU A 274 18.44 7.68 -3.13
CA LEU A 274 19.70 6.97 -2.88
C LEU A 274 19.53 5.88 -1.79
N PHE A 275 18.79 6.16 -0.71
CA PHE A 275 18.51 5.15 0.30
C PHE A 275 17.70 3.99 -0.29
N MET A 276 16.62 4.29 -1.03
CA MET A 276 15.78 3.25 -1.62
C MET A 276 16.55 2.35 -2.58
N ILE A 277 17.44 2.92 -3.40
CA ILE A 277 18.32 2.16 -4.30
C ILE A 277 19.32 1.32 -3.49
N ALA A 278 19.99 1.90 -2.49
CA ALA A 278 20.99 1.22 -1.68
C ALA A 278 20.41 0.03 -0.91
N PHE A 279 19.19 0.16 -0.40
CA PHE A 279 18.49 -0.90 0.33
C PHE A 279 17.67 -1.84 -0.56
N LYS A 280 17.78 -1.70 -1.90
CA LYS A 280 17.05 -2.54 -2.88
C LYS A 280 15.53 -2.56 -2.61
N ALA A 281 14.99 -1.41 -2.22
CA ALA A 281 13.56 -1.26 -1.92
C ALA A 281 12.71 -1.40 -3.18
N LYS A 282 11.45 -1.82 -3.03
CA LYS A 282 10.50 -1.80 -4.15
C LYS A 282 10.39 -0.38 -4.70
N HIS A 283 10.31 -0.23 -6.00
CA HIS A 283 10.39 1.07 -6.68
C HIS A 283 9.27 2.05 -6.30
N TYR A 284 8.12 1.58 -5.82
CA TYR A 284 7.02 2.43 -5.40
C TYR A 284 7.09 2.90 -3.93
N TYR A 285 8.02 2.37 -3.10
CA TYR A 285 8.11 2.75 -1.68
C TYR A 285 8.34 4.24 -1.40
N PRO A 286 9.04 5.01 -2.24
CA PRO A 286 9.19 6.46 -2.02
C PRO A 286 8.00 7.28 -2.56
N ALA A 287 6.94 6.67 -3.10
CA ALA A 287 5.93 7.41 -3.87
C ALA A 287 5.21 8.49 -3.08
N ASP A 288 5.08 8.35 -1.76
CA ASP A 288 4.48 9.35 -0.86
C ASP A 288 5.23 10.71 -0.83
N VAL A 289 6.41 10.80 -1.46
CA VAL A 289 7.15 12.06 -1.62
C VAL A 289 6.67 12.89 -2.82
N TYR A 290 6.04 12.25 -3.83
CA TYR A 290 5.65 12.95 -5.06
C TYR A 290 4.61 14.05 -4.84
N PRO A 291 3.64 13.97 -3.93
CA PRO A 291 2.76 15.09 -3.59
C PRO A 291 3.51 16.39 -3.32
N ILE A 292 4.65 16.31 -2.60
CA ILE A 292 5.49 17.45 -2.27
C ILE A 292 6.18 17.98 -3.53
N MET A 293 6.71 17.08 -4.36
CA MET A 293 7.40 17.45 -5.59
C MET A 293 6.44 18.01 -6.64
N PHE A 294 5.21 17.53 -6.73
CA PHE A 294 4.18 18.10 -7.60
C PHE A 294 3.78 19.51 -7.16
N ALA A 295 3.68 19.77 -5.85
CA ALA A 295 3.43 21.11 -5.35
C ALA A 295 4.55 22.08 -5.75
N LEU A 296 5.82 21.70 -5.58
CA LEU A 296 6.99 22.48 -5.99
C LEU A 296 7.03 22.69 -7.52
N GLY A 297 6.77 21.63 -8.29
CA GLY A 297 6.81 21.66 -9.74
C GLY A 297 5.74 22.55 -10.36
N ALA A 298 4.54 22.50 -9.81
CA ALA A 298 3.46 23.36 -10.25
C ALA A 298 3.78 24.85 -10.01
N VAL A 299 4.39 25.18 -8.86
CA VAL A 299 4.87 26.54 -8.57
C VAL A 299 6.01 26.95 -9.51
N ALA A 300 6.94 26.04 -9.79
CA ALA A 300 8.01 26.26 -10.76
C ALA A 300 7.46 26.61 -12.14
N ILE A 301 6.57 25.77 -12.67
CA ILE A 301 5.96 25.96 -14.00
C ILE A 301 5.16 27.26 -14.02
N GLU A 302 4.38 27.56 -12.99
CA GLU A 302 3.65 28.83 -12.91
C GLU A 302 4.60 30.04 -12.97
N SER A 303 5.71 29.99 -12.24
CA SER A 303 6.70 31.07 -12.22
C SER A 303 7.42 31.22 -13.55
N TRP A 304 7.82 30.13 -14.20
CA TRP A 304 8.52 30.13 -15.47
C TRP A 304 7.62 30.54 -16.64
N THR A 305 6.33 30.23 -16.55
CA THR A 305 5.34 30.63 -17.58
C THR A 305 4.64 31.95 -17.27
N ALA A 306 5.19 32.78 -16.39
CA ALA A 306 4.56 34.09 -16.06
C ALA A 306 4.32 34.99 -17.27
N ARG A 307 5.29 35.03 -18.20
CA ARG A 307 5.19 35.80 -19.44
C ARG A 307 4.45 35.06 -20.56
N ALA A 308 4.46 33.72 -20.53
CA ALA A 308 3.82 32.84 -21.52
C ALA A 308 2.60 32.14 -20.91
N TRP A 309 1.77 32.88 -20.20
CA TRP A 309 0.61 32.33 -19.46
C TRP A 309 -0.34 31.53 -20.35
N PHE A 310 -0.39 31.80 -21.65
CA PHE A 310 -1.21 31.11 -22.64
C PHE A 310 -0.82 29.63 -22.83
N VAL A 311 0.39 29.20 -22.43
CA VAL A 311 0.79 27.77 -22.46
C VAL A 311 0.21 26.98 -21.28
N ARG A 312 -0.25 27.62 -20.22
CA ARG A 312 -0.74 26.97 -18.99
C ARG A 312 -1.95 26.06 -19.23
N PRO A 313 -2.96 26.45 -20.01
CA PRO A 313 -4.06 25.54 -20.36
C PRO A 313 -3.57 24.28 -21.07
N VAL A 314 -2.59 24.40 -21.98
CA VAL A 314 -2.01 23.25 -22.68
C VAL A 314 -1.34 22.30 -21.70
N VAL A 315 -0.52 22.83 -20.78
CA VAL A 315 0.14 22.01 -19.74
C VAL A 315 -0.90 21.27 -18.88
N ALA A 316 -1.94 21.97 -18.43
CA ALA A 316 -3.01 21.37 -17.64
C ALA A 316 -3.78 20.29 -18.44
N THR A 317 -4.11 20.57 -19.71
CA THR A 317 -4.80 19.61 -20.58
C THR A 317 -3.95 18.36 -20.82
N VAL A 318 -2.65 18.52 -21.10
CA VAL A 318 -1.72 17.39 -21.27
C VAL A 318 -1.66 16.55 -19.99
N ALA A 319 -1.57 17.20 -18.82
CA ALA A 319 -1.54 16.50 -17.54
C ALA A 319 -2.83 15.69 -17.30
N VAL A 320 -4.01 16.26 -17.60
CA VAL A 320 -5.29 15.57 -17.49
C VAL A 320 -5.36 14.39 -18.46
N LEU A 321 -5.07 14.59 -19.74
CA LEU A 321 -5.14 13.52 -20.73
C LEU A 321 -4.17 12.38 -20.44
N ALA A 322 -2.93 12.72 -20.02
CA ALA A 322 -1.94 11.73 -19.62
C ALA A 322 -2.41 10.88 -18.42
N GLY A 323 -2.99 11.52 -17.40
CA GLY A 323 -3.50 10.80 -16.24
C GLY A 323 -4.72 9.93 -16.57
N LEU A 324 -5.69 10.48 -17.30
CA LEU A 324 -6.90 9.74 -17.70
C LEU A 324 -6.59 8.51 -18.58
N MET A 325 -5.52 8.57 -19.37
CA MET A 325 -5.11 7.43 -20.22
C MET A 325 -4.70 6.20 -19.38
N LEU A 326 -4.07 6.43 -18.23
CA LEU A 326 -3.62 5.34 -17.34
C LEU A 326 -4.60 5.03 -16.20
N LEU A 327 -5.62 5.86 -16.02
CA LEU A 327 -6.60 5.71 -14.94
C LEU A 327 -7.24 4.32 -14.90
N PRO A 328 -7.66 3.68 -16.04
CA PRO A 328 -8.24 2.34 -16.01
C PRO A 328 -7.32 1.24 -15.49
N TYR A 329 -5.99 1.46 -15.44
CA TYR A 329 -5.03 0.48 -14.93
C TYR A 329 -4.87 0.52 -13.40
N VAL A 330 -5.32 1.60 -12.76
CA VAL A 330 -5.11 1.86 -11.33
C VAL A 330 -6.41 2.15 -10.58
N GLU A 331 -7.53 2.23 -11.31
CA GLU A 331 -8.88 2.39 -10.76
C GLU A 331 -9.85 1.45 -11.46
N PRO A 332 -10.71 0.72 -10.74
CA PRO A 332 -11.65 -0.24 -11.30
C PRO A 332 -12.89 0.46 -11.89
N ILE A 333 -12.68 1.43 -12.80
CA ILE A 333 -13.73 2.24 -13.43
C ILE A 333 -14.40 1.58 -14.63
N LEU A 334 -13.80 0.51 -15.18
CA LEU A 334 -14.34 -0.25 -16.30
C LEU A 334 -14.84 -1.60 -15.80
N PRO A 335 -15.98 -2.12 -16.34
CA PRO A 335 -16.35 -3.52 -16.12
C PRO A 335 -15.22 -4.45 -16.58
N GLU A 336 -15.04 -5.60 -15.92
CA GLU A 336 -13.90 -6.52 -16.09
C GLU A 336 -13.67 -6.91 -17.57
N ALA A 337 -14.72 -7.29 -18.28
CA ALA A 337 -14.62 -7.67 -19.69
C ALA A 337 -14.17 -6.49 -20.56
N THR A 338 -14.64 -5.28 -20.25
CA THR A 338 -14.25 -4.05 -20.95
C THR A 338 -12.79 -3.70 -20.63
N PHE A 339 -12.37 -3.85 -19.38
CA PHE A 339 -10.96 -3.65 -19.00
C PHE A 339 -10.04 -4.62 -19.72
N ILE A 340 -10.40 -5.90 -19.81
CA ILE A 340 -9.60 -6.91 -20.53
C ILE A 340 -9.47 -6.54 -22.00
N ALA A 341 -10.57 -6.17 -22.68
CA ALA A 341 -10.54 -5.73 -24.07
C ALA A 341 -9.68 -4.47 -24.26
N PHE A 342 -9.80 -3.50 -23.36
CA PHE A 342 -8.96 -2.29 -23.32
C PHE A 342 -7.48 -2.65 -23.17
N ASN A 343 -7.15 -3.51 -22.18
CA ASN A 343 -5.77 -3.91 -21.93
C ASN A 343 -5.16 -4.71 -23.11
N GLN A 344 -5.93 -5.58 -23.78
CA GLN A 344 -5.48 -6.28 -24.98
C GLN A 344 -5.16 -5.31 -26.13
N ALA A 345 -5.97 -4.26 -26.31
CA ALA A 345 -5.80 -3.31 -27.39
C ALA A 345 -4.69 -2.26 -27.15
N ILE A 346 -4.53 -1.82 -25.92
CA ILE A 346 -3.72 -0.65 -25.54
C ILE A 346 -2.51 -1.05 -24.71
N GLY A 347 -2.61 -2.05 -23.83
CA GLY A 347 -1.56 -2.45 -22.90
C GLY A 347 -0.19 -2.70 -23.56
N PRO A 348 -0.10 -3.50 -24.62
CA PRO A 348 1.18 -3.73 -25.31
C PRO A 348 1.81 -2.45 -25.89
N LYS A 349 0.98 -1.51 -26.34
CA LYS A 349 1.45 -0.22 -26.89
C LYS A 349 1.96 0.72 -25.81
N LEU A 350 1.44 0.61 -24.59
CA LEU A 350 1.88 1.38 -23.43
C LEU A 350 3.03 0.72 -22.68
N GLY A 351 3.47 -0.49 -23.11
CA GLY A 351 4.50 -1.24 -22.40
C GLY A 351 4.06 -1.69 -21.01
N MET A 352 2.75 -1.91 -20.80
CA MET A 352 2.25 -2.39 -19.53
C MET A 352 2.88 -3.75 -19.18
N GLY A 353 3.38 -3.87 -17.95
CA GLY A 353 4.13 -5.03 -17.51
C GLY A 353 5.65 -4.96 -17.72
N VAL A 354 6.18 -3.87 -18.27
CA VAL A 354 7.65 -3.67 -18.43
C VAL A 354 8.36 -3.64 -17.08
N ILE A 355 7.69 -3.11 -16.05
CA ILE A 355 8.21 -3.09 -14.67
C ILE A 355 7.28 -3.93 -13.80
N ALA A 356 7.70 -5.15 -13.51
CA ALA A 356 7.03 -6.02 -12.55
C ALA A 356 7.53 -5.72 -11.12
N THR A 357 6.64 -5.81 -10.15
CA THR A 357 6.98 -5.69 -8.74
C THR A 357 7.42 -7.04 -8.17
N GLU A 358 6.82 -8.12 -8.67
CA GLU A 358 7.00 -9.50 -8.22
C GLU A 358 7.12 -10.45 -9.42
N HIS A 359 7.75 -11.60 -9.19
CA HIS A 359 7.89 -12.67 -10.20
C HIS A 359 6.59 -13.47 -10.32
N THR A 360 5.56 -12.90 -10.96
CA THR A 360 4.27 -13.57 -11.19
C THR A 360 3.95 -13.70 -12.67
N LYS A 361 3.13 -14.70 -13.03
CA LYS A 361 2.62 -14.83 -14.42
C LYS A 361 1.58 -13.73 -14.64
N GLN A 362 1.83 -12.92 -15.67
CA GLN A 362 0.88 -11.90 -16.09
C GLN A 362 -0.30 -12.51 -16.86
N THR A 363 -1.45 -11.88 -16.71
CA THR A 363 -2.67 -12.16 -17.45
C THR A 363 -3.15 -10.90 -18.15
N TRP A 364 -4.29 -10.98 -18.82
CA TRP A 364 -4.96 -9.78 -19.36
C TRP A 364 -5.62 -8.91 -18.29
N MET A 365 -5.85 -9.45 -17.08
CA MET A 365 -6.17 -8.69 -15.88
C MET A 365 -4.85 -8.35 -15.17
N THR A 366 -4.67 -7.11 -14.69
CA THR A 366 -3.51 -6.77 -13.85
C THR A 366 -3.58 -7.58 -12.56
N GLN A 367 -2.42 -7.87 -11.95
CA GLN A 367 -2.37 -8.62 -10.69
C GLN A 367 -3.26 -7.98 -9.63
N ASP A 368 -3.16 -6.66 -9.41
CA ASP A 368 -3.96 -5.93 -8.43
C ASP A 368 -5.45 -6.15 -8.60
N PHE A 369 -5.95 -6.11 -9.84
CA PHE A 369 -7.36 -6.34 -10.12
C PHE A 369 -7.74 -7.82 -10.06
N ALA A 370 -6.87 -8.73 -10.52
CA ALA A 370 -7.12 -10.16 -10.41
C ALA A 370 -7.20 -10.62 -8.94
N ASP A 371 -6.36 -10.05 -8.06
CA ASP A 371 -6.36 -10.31 -6.62
C ASP A 371 -7.59 -9.72 -5.87
N MET A 372 -8.53 -9.07 -6.58
CA MET A 372 -9.83 -8.65 -6.05
C MET A 372 -10.96 -9.66 -6.29
N HIS A 373 -10.69 -10.73 -7.04
CA HIS A 373 -11.74 -11.66 -7.48
C HIS A 373 -11.61 -13.03 -6.82
N GLY A 374 -12.74 -13.74 -6.73
CA GLY A 374 -12.81 -15.15 -6.38
C GLY A 374 -12.81 -15.49 -4.90
N TRP A 375 -12.57 -14.56 -4.00
CA TRP A 375 -12.48 -14.84 -2.56
C TRP A 375 -13.78 -15.33 -1.93
N PRO A 376 -14.97 -14.78 -2.24
CA PRO A 376 -16.24 -15.32 -1.78
C PRO A 376 -16.52 -16.74 -2.29
N GLU A 377 -16.17 -17.02 -3.56
CA GLU A 377 -16.34 -18.33 -4.18
C GLU A 377 -15.43 -19.39 -3.56
N LEU A 378 -14.18 -19.02 -3.24
CA LEU A 378 -13.26 -19.87 -2.49
C LEU A 378 -13.86 -20.26 -1.14
N ALA A 379 -14.25 -19.26 -0.35
CA ALA A 379 -14.82 -19.47 0.98
C ALA A 379 -16.10 -20.30 0.94
N ALA A 380 -17.00 -20.02 -0.02
CA ALA A 380 -18.23 -20.80 -0.23
C ALA A 380 -17.94 -22.26 -0.61
N THR A 381 -16.89 -22.51 -1.40
CA THR A 381 -16.50 -23.87 -1.77
C THR A 381 -15.95 -24.64 -0.56
N VAL A 382 -15.09 -24.02 0.23
CA VAL A 382 -14.57 -24.60 1.48
C VAL A 382 -15.69 -24.83 2.49
N GLN A 383 -16.62 -23.88 2.65
CA GLN A 383 -17.77 -24.00 3.54
C GLN A 383 -18.67 -25.19 3.16
N ARG A 384 -18.99 -25.38 1.87
CA ARG A 384 -19.79 -26.54 1.41
C ARG A 384 -19.13 -27.87 1.74
N VAL A 385 -17.82 -27.99 1.57
CA VAL A 385 -17.08 -29.21 1.93
C VAL A 385 -17.09 -29.42 3.43
N TYR A 386 -16.89 -28.36 4.23
CA TYR A 386 -16.94 -28.44 5.70
C TYR A 386 -18.32 -28.89 6.21
N ASP A 387 -19.40 -28.34 5.64
CA ASP A 387 -20.77 -28.66 6.05
C ASP A 387 -21.19 -30.09 5.67
N ALA A 388 -20.60 -30.64 4.62
CA ALA A 388 -20.81 -32.03 4.22
C ALA A 388 -20.11 -33.05 5.13
N LEU A 389 -19.21 -32.64 6.03
CA LEU A 389 -18.55 -33.51 6.96
C LEU A 389 -19.53 -34.04 8.03
N PRO A 390 -19.39 -35.31 8.49
CA PRO A 390 -20.06 -35.79 9.70
C PRO A 390 -19.81 -34.87 10.89
N LEU A 391 -20.79 -34.68 11.77
CA LEU A 391 -20.69 -33.79 12.93
C LEU A 391 -19.44 -34.04 13.80
N ALA A 392 -19.09 -35.33 14.00
CA ALA A 392 -17.91 -35.68 14.79
C ALA A 392 -16.59 -35.28 14.11
N GLU A 393 -16.52 -35.30 12.77
CA GLU A 393 -15.37 -34.84 12.01
C GLU A 393 -15.34 -33.30 11.96
N ARG A 394 -16.51 -32.68 11.75
CA ARG A 394 -16.64 -31.21 11.66
C ARG A 394 -16.13 -30.53 12.94
N ALA A 395 -16.40 -31.10 14.12
CA ALA A 395 -15.92 -30.58 15.41
C ALA A 395 -14.38 -30.49 15.52
N GLN A 396 -13.65 -31.30 14.73
CA GLN A 396 -12.19 -31.36 14.72
C GLN A 396 -11.56 -30.79 13.45
N ALA A 397 -12.40 -30.46 12.46
CA ALA A 397 -11.94 -30.05 11.15
C ALA A 397 -11.41 -28.62 11.14
N VAL A 398 -10.34 -28.39 10.41
CA VAL A 398 -9.74 -27.08 10.17
C VAL A 398 -9.29 -26.99 8.72
N ALA A 399 -9.53 -25.84 8.09
CA ALA A 399 -8.94 -25.55 6.79
C ALA A 399 -7.47 -25.15 6.96
N VAL A 400 -6.61 -25.67 6.09
CA VAL A 400 -5.21 -25.23 5.95
C VAL A 400 -5.10 -24.53 4.62
N ALA A 401 -4.79 -23.24 4.65
CA ALA A 401 -4.60 -22.41 3.47
C ALA A 401 -3.11 -22.20 3.19
N GLN A 402 -2.73 -22.16 1.92
CA GLN A 402 -1.33 -22.06 1.51
C GLN A 402 -0.79 -20.63 1.69
N ASN A 403 -1.66 -19.62 1.61
CA ASN A 403 -1.28 -18.22 1.80
C ASN A 403 -2.27 -17.47 2.68
N TYR A 404 -1.83 -16.27 3.14
CA TYR A 404 -2.64 -15.39 4.00
C TYR A 404 -3.93 -14.89 3.33
N GLY A 405 -3.93 -14.74 1.99
CA GLY A 405 -5.10 -14.30 1.23
C GLY A 405 -6.22 -15.32 1.25
N GLU A 406 -5.92 -16.60 0.92
CA GLU A 406 -6.85 -17.73 1.04
C GLU A 406 -7.37 -17.87 2.48
N ALA A 407 -6.44 -17.83 3.47
CA ALA A 407 -6.81 -17.94 4.88
C ALA A 407 -7.77 -16.82 5.31
N SER A 408 -7.49 -15.60 4.90
CA SER A 408 -8.29 -14.43 5.26
C SER A 408 -9.65 -14.42 4.55
N ALA A 409 -9.71 -14.88 3.31
CA ALA A 409 -10.98 -15.05 2.58
C ALA A 409 -11.89 -16.07 3.28
N ILE A 410 -11.35 -17.23 3.66
CA ILE A 410 -12.10 -18.26 4.39
C ILE A 410 -12.57 -17.71 5.75
N ALA A 411 -11.68 -17.04 6.50
CA ALA A 411 -12.02 -16.46 7.81
C ALA A 411 -13.08 -15.34 7.72
N PHE A 412 -13.10 -14.57 6.63
CA PHE A 412 -13.98 -13.44 6.49
C PHE A 412 -15.36 -13.82 5.91
N PHE A 413 -15.41 -14.72 4.93
CA PHE A 413 -16.64 -15.07 4.19
C PHE A 413 -17.28 -16.39 4.65
N SER A 414 -16.68 -17.13 5.58
CA SER A 414 -17.22 -18.42 6.04
C SER A 414 -17.13 -18.56 7.57
N HIS A 415 -17.67 -19.66 8.09
CA HIS A 415 -17.54 -20.04 9.49
C HIS A 415 -16.52 -21.18 9.70
N VAL A 416 -15.77 -21.53 8.68
CA VAL A 416 -14.78 -22.60 8.73
C VAL A 416 -13.55 -22.13 9.50
N PRO A 417 -13.13 -22.83 10.56
CA PRO A 417 -11.85 -22.54 11.20
C PRO A 417 -10.71 -22.70 10.21
N VAL A 418 -9.77 -21.74 10.20
CA VAL A 418 -8.65 -21.75 9.24
C VAL A 418 -7.34 -21.42 9.93
N ILE A 419 -6.28 -22.10 9.48
CA ILE A 419 -4.88 -21.85 9.85
C ILE A 419 -4.02 -21.78 8.60
N SER A 420 -2.87 -21.13 8.70
CA SER A 420 -1.87 -21.07 7.61
C SER A 420 -0.48 -20.91 8.20
N GLY A 421 0.53 -21.43 7.52
CA GLY A 421 1.94 -21.20 7.83
C GLY A 421 2.44 -19.83 7.36
N HIS A 422 1.61 -19.02 6.69
CA HIS A 422 2.03 -17.81 6.03
C HIS A 422 1.86 -16.57 6.92
N ASN A 423 2.89 -15.75 6.98
CA ASN A 423 2.94 -14.45 7.67
C ASN A 423 2.33 -14.50 9.10
N GLN A 424 1.40 -13.61 9.44
CA GLN A 424 0.84 -13.52 10.78
C GLN A 424 0.08 -14.77 11.22
N TYR A 425 -0.50 -15.51 10.28
CA TYR A 425 -1.19 -16.77 10.59
C TYR A 425 -0.26 -17.82 11.23
N TYR A 426 1.01 -17.86 10.82
CA TYR A 426 2.00 -18.72 11.45
C TYR A 426 2.17 -18.42 12.93
N LEU A 427 2.26 -17.14 13.33
CA LEU A 427 2.37 -16.74 14.74
C LEU A 427 1.11 -17.03 15.55
N TRP A 428 -0.07 -17.06 14.91
CA TRP A 428 -1.29 -17.48 15.59
C TRP A 428 -1.33 -18.99 15.85
N GLY A 429 -0.46 -19.76 15.21
CA GLY A 429 -0.25 -21.17 15.46
C GLY A 429 -1.39 -22.07 14.98
N THR A 430 -1.41 -23.29 15.50
CA THR A 430 -2.41 -24.32 15.16
C THR A 430 -3.78 -24.07 15.80
N ARG A 431 -3.94 -23.03 16.62
CA ARG A 431 -5.19 -22.66 17.34
C ARG A 431 -5.80 -23.85 18.13
N GLY A 432 -4.97 -24.80 18.57
CA GLY A 432 -5.39 -25.98 19.32
C GLY A 432 -5.94 -27.14 18.49
N PHE A 433 -5.98 -27.02 17.16
CA PHE A 433 -6.39 -28.11 16.29
C PHE A 433 -5.34 -29.24 16.27
N SER A 434 -5.82 -30.47 16.36
CA SER A 434 -4.97 -31.66 16.32
C SER A 434 -4.41 -31.98 14.94
N GLY A 435 -5.13 -31.54 13.89
CA GLY A 435 -4.85 -31.91 12.51
C GLY A 435 -5.46 -33.27 12.07
N ASN A 436 -6.32 -33.87 12.88
CA ASN A 436 -6.93 -35.18 12.54
C ASN A 436 -7.82 -35.11 11.29
N VAL A 437 -8.51 -33.98 11.08
CA VAL A 437 -9.31 -33.71 9.89
C VAL A 437 -8.89 -32.36 9.35
N ILE A 438 -8.30 -32.33 8.17
CA ILE A 438 -7.84 -31.12 7.50
C ILE A 438 -8.54 -30.99 6.15
N LEU A 439 -9.03 -29.80 5.86
CA LEU A 439 -9.35 -29.35 4.51
C LEU A 439 -8.14 -28.57 3.97
N ASP A 440 -7.30 -29.24 3.19
CA ASP A 440 -6.09 -28.64 2.63
C ASP A 440 -6.44 -27.92 1.33
N VAL A 441 -6.44 -26.58 1.37
CA VAL A 441 -6.87 -25.71 0.28
C VAL A 441 -5.67 -25.45 -0.62
N GLY A 442 -5.69 -26.00 -1.83
CA GLY A 442 -4.61 -25.86 -2.80
C GLY A 442 -3.37 -26.70 -2.51
N GLY A 443 -3.38 -27.51 -1.45
CA GLY A 443 -2.29 -28.43 -1.10
C GLY A 443 -2.55 -29.86 -1.58
N ASP A 444 -1.70 -30.76 -1.13
CA ASP A 444 -1.73 -32.20 -1.47
C ASP A 444 -1.78 -33.12 -0.23
N CYS A 445 -2.16 -32.60 0.93
CA CYS A 445 -2.11 -33.29 2.22
C CYS A 445 -0.67 -33.74 2.62
N GLY A 446 0.37 -33.08 2.15
CA GLY A 446 1.76 -33.52 2.36
C GLY A 446 2.00 -34.93 1.80
N ALA A 447 1.52 -35.20 0.59
CA ALA A 447 1.57 -36.52 -0.06
C ALA A 447 3.00 -37.07 -0.15
N SER A 448 3.98 -36.22 -0.45
CA SER A 448 5.40 -36.58 -0.51
C SER A 448 5.98 -37.04 0.83
N GLN A 449 5.40 -36.59 1.95
CA GLN A 449 5.83 -36.95 3.32
C GLN A 449 4.93 -37.99 3.97
N HIS A 450 3.92 -38.50 3.26
CA HIS A 450 2.94 -39.47 3.76
C HIS A 450 2.35 -39.09 5.12
N LEU A 451 2.03 -37.80 5.32
CA LEU A 451 1.63 -37.25 6.61
C LEU A 451 0.27 -37.80 7.11
N PHE A 452 -0.63 -38.18 6.21
CA PHE A 452 -1.98 -38.64 6.54
C PHE A 452 -2.20 -40.11 6.20
N ARG A 453 -3.18 -40.73 6.85
CA ARG A 453 -3.62 -42.11 6.57
C ARG A 453 -4.51 -42.15 5.33
N GLN A 454 -5.33 -41.12 5.15
CA GLN A 454 -6.25 -40.97 4.01
C GLN A 454 -6.18 -39.56 3.49
N SER A 455 -6.13 -39.41 2.17
CA SER A 455 -6.23 -38.15 1.47
C SER A 455 -7.13 -38.33 0.23
N GLN A 456 -8.08 -37.43 0.04
CA GLN A 456 -9.04 -37.47 -1.06
C GLN A 456 -9.30 -36.05 -1.55
N GLN A 457 -9.27 -35.85 -2.86
CA GLN A 457 -9.76 -34.62 -3.45
C GLN A 457 -11.30 -34.62 -3.39
N VAL A 458 -11.86 -33.60 -2.73
CA VAL A 458 -13.31 -33.47 -2.50
C VAL A 458 -13.95 -32.33 -3.28
N ALA A 459 -13.16 -31.36 -3.70
CA ALA A 459 -13.61 -30.26 -4.56
C ALA A 459 -12.44 -29.66 -5.34
N VAL A 460 -12.78 -28.82 -6.31
CA VAL A 460 -11.83 -27.93 -7.00
C VAL A 460 -12.40 -26.52 -6.94
N TYR A 461 -11.58 -25.57 -6.53
CA TYR A 461 -11.91 -24.16 -6.57
C TYR A 461 -11.53 -23.57 -7.91
N SER A 462 -12.44 -22.84 -8.53
CA SER A 462 -12.22 -22.08 -9.75
C SER A 462 -13.17 -20.88 -9.81
N ALA A 463 -12.66 -19.74 -10.25
CA ALA A 463 -13.44 -18.52 -10.44
C ALA A 463 -12.98 -17.75 -11.67
N ARG A 464 -13.77 -16.75 -12.09
CA ARG A 464 -13.40 -15.87 -13.20
C ARG A 464 -12.48 -14.75 -12.74
N TYR A 465 -11.61 -14.28 -13.63
CA TYR A 465 -10.76 -13.10 -13.48
C TYR A 465 -9.68 -13.19 -12.40
N ILE A 466 -9.51 -14.34 -11.75
CA ILE A 466 -8.51 -14.57 -10.72
C ILE A 466 -7.13 -14.85 -11.31
N MET A 467 -6.11 -14.78 -10.48
CA MET A 467 -4.74 -15.14 -10.86
C MET A 467 -4.65 -16.62 -11.26
N PRO A 468 -3.90 -16.99 -12.29
CA PRO A 468 -3.80 -18.37 -12.77
C PRO A 468 -3.32 -19.37 -11.71
N TYR A 469 -2.47 -18.95 -10.79
CA TYR A 469 -1.96 -19.79 -9.72
C TYR A 469 -2.98 -20.05 -8.61
N GLU A 470 -4.04 -19.25 -8.52
CA GLU A 470 -5.17 -19.44 -7.61
C GLU A 470 -6.30 -20.29 -8.25
N ASN A 471 -6.30 -20.44 -9.57
CA ASN A 471 -7.39 -21.07 -10.32
C ASN A 471 -7.16 -22.59 -10.47
N GLY A 472 -8.23 -23.37 -10.39
CA GLY A 472 -8.16 -24.82 -10.49
C GLY A 472 -7.53 -25.50 -9.25
N ARG A 473 -7.52 -24.81 -8.10
CA ARG A 473 -6.90 -25.34 -6.86
C ARG A 473 -7.73 -26.47 -6.27
N PRO A 474 -7.11 -27.63 -5.95
CA PRO A 474 -7.81 -28.73 -5.29
C PRO A 474 -8.14 -28.35 -3.84
N ILE A 475 -9.25 -28.87 -3.34
CA ILE A 475 -9.53 -28.95 -1.89
C ILE A 475 -9.44 -30.41 -1.52
N MET A 476 -8.44 -30.75 -0.71
CA MET A 476 -8.17 -32.09 -0.27
C MET A 476 -8.74 -32.33 1.14
N LEU A 477 -9.37 -33.45 1.36
CA LEU A 477 -9.77 -33.89 2.68
C LEU A 477 -8.74 -34.90 3.19
N CYS A 478 -8.01 -34.54 4.24
CA CYS A 478 -6.93 -35.28 4.82
C CYS A 478 -7.37 -35.82 6.21
N ARG A 479 -7.29 -37.12 6.44
CA ARG A 479 -7.70 -37.76 7.70
C ARG A 479 -6.58 -38.55 8.34
N GLY A 480 -6.57 -38.56 9.67
CA GLY A 480 -5.67 -39.38 10.49
C GLY A 480 -4.21 -38.96 10.32
N ILE A 481 -3.88 -37.79 10.80
CA ILE A 481 -2.49 -37.29 10.80
C ILE A 481 -1.59 -38.25 11.59
N LYS A 482 -0.44 -38.60 11.02
CA LYS A 482 0.51 -39.56 11.62
C LYS A 482 1.50 -38.90 12.57
N VAL A 483 1.72 -37.63 12.41
CA VAL A 483 2.61 -36.79 13.25
C VAL A 483 1.78 -35.65 13.79
N PRO A 484 1.81 -35.33 15.09
CA PRO A 484 1.06 -34.19 15.64
C PRO A 484 1.33 -32.91 14.89
N LEU A 485 0.28 -32.13 14.54
CA LEU A 485 0.36 -30.89 13.77
C LEU A 485 1.35 -29.90 14.40
N ALA A 486 1.39 -29.82 15.73
CA ALA A 486 2.32 -28.97 16.47
C ALA A 486 3.81 -29.30 16.22
N LYS A 487 4.15 -30.54 15.89
CA LYS A 487 5.52 -30.93 15.52
C LYS A 487 5.88 -30.57 14.09
N ILE A 488 4.89 -30.50 13.21
CA ILE A 488 5.06 -30.14 11.80
C ILE A 488 5.10 -28.61 11.66
N TRP A 489 4.42 -27.90 12.57
CA TRP A 489 4.19 -26.45 12.48
C TRP A 489 5.44 -25.60 12.23
N PRO A 490 6.60 -25.86 12.89
CA PRO A 490 7.81 -25.10 12.59
C PRO A 490 8.29 -25.20 11.13
N GLY A 491 7.99 -26.33 10.46
CA GLY A 491 8.38 -26.59 9.08
C GLY A 491 7.48 -25.95 8.01
N VAL A 492 6.30 -25.44 8.39
CA VAL A 492 5.37 -24.78 7.45
C VAL A 492 5.48 -23.27 7.46
N LYS A 493 6.44 -22.72 8.23
CA LYS A 493 6.68 -21.28 8.33
C LYS A 493 7.06 -20.69 6.97
N SER A 494 6.29 -19.69 6.53
CA SER A 494 6.56 -18.91 5.33
C SER A 494 6.34 -17.41 5.63
N TYR A 495 7.43 -16.62 5.57
CA TYR A 495 7.40 -15.18 5.68
C TYR A 495 7.88 -14.60 4.34
N GLU A 496 6.91 -14.15 3.51
CA GLU A 496 7.18 -13.63 2.18
C GLU A 496 6.11 -12.63 1.65
#